data_fafc6572309362d09b6cc48d402353ed
#
_entry.id   fafc6572309362d09b6cc48d402353ed
#
_cell.length_a   1.000
_cell.length_b   1.000
_cell.length_c   1.000
_cell.angle_alpha   90.00
_cell.angle_beta   90.00
_cell.angle_gamma   90.00
#
_symmetry.space_group_name_H-M   'P 1'
#
loop_
_entity.id
_entity.type
_entity.pdbx_description
1 polymer ?
#
loop_
_entity_poly.entity_id
_entity_poly.type
_entity_poly.pdbx_seq_one_letter_code
_entity_poly.pdbx_strand_id
1 'polypeptide(L)'
;MQQTFTEFSTNAILKIGNESLLSSYKESTQAALYTFIITQDTKAEIVVDSIPYTIEARSLLVLTPVQYIKFSKGENLVVYQFNQEFYCIKDHDQEVSCAGLLFFGNVHVPLIGLSEDEAHKFSILHEVFRDEFETKDSIQAEMLRMLMARFIIISTRLLKAKEGFVETTKNTKIELLREFNILVEAEFKKEHSVSYYADKLFKSPKTLSNTFSKLNTSPLQIIHDRIILEAKRLLIYTDKTAKEIAYEVGFEDASHLSRLFKKNTSFSPSDFKKQLKTTV
;
A
#
# COMPACT_ATOMS: atom_id res chain seq x y z
N MET A 1 11.73 10.43 -19.98
CA MET A 1 12.04 11.77 -19.43
C MET A 1 11.40 11.85 -18.07
N GLN A 2 12.07 12.38 -17.04
CA GLN A 2 11.50 12.52 -15.70
C GLN A 2 10.91 13.93 -15.57
N GLN A 3 9.68 14.04 -15.04
CA GLN A 3 9.01 15.29 -14.72
C GLN A 3 8.70 15.32 -13.23
N THR A 4 8.83 16.50 -12.61
CA THR A 4 8.59 16.67 -11.17
C THR A 4 7.79 17.94 -10.94
N PHE A 5 6.67 17.82 -10.26
CA PHE A 5 5.88 18.91 -9.72
C PHE A 5 6.18 19.03 -8.23
N THR A 6 6.39 20.24 -7.76
CA THR A 6 6.57 20.57 -6.34
C THR A 6 5.82 21.84 -6.01
N GLU A 7 5.12 21.83 -4.88
CA GLU A 7 4.47 23.01 -4.32
C GLU A 7 5.13 23.35 -2.98
N PHE A 8 5.85 24.46 -2.94
CA PHE A 8 6.67 24.85 -1.79
C PHE A 8 5.85 25.10 -0.52
N SER A 9 4.64 25.66 -0.67
CA SER A 9 3.78 26.01 0.46
C SER A 9 3.27 24.82 1.26
N THR A 10 3.07 23.69 0.59
CA THR A 10 2.51 22.46 1.15
C THR A 10 3.51 21.32 1.24
N ASN A 11 4.70 21.46 0.66
CA ASN A 11 5.67 20.39 0.41
C ASN A 11 5.10 19.24 -0.46
N ALA A 12 4.08 19.52 -1.26
CA ALA A 12 3.51 18.54 -2.17
C ALA A 12 4.50 18.16 -3.27
N ILE A 13 4.60 16.86 -3.55
CA ILE A 13 5.51 16.30 -4.56
C ILE A 13 4.76 15.29 -5.41
N LEU A 14 4.83 15.46 -6.74
CA LEU A 14 4.48 14.45 -7.72
C LEU A 14 5.65 14.28 -8.71
N LYS A 15 6.10 13.04 -8.92
CA LYS A 15 7.11 12.66 -9.91
C LYS A 15 6.52 11.67 -10.88
N ILE A 16 6.80 11.88 -12.17
CA ILE A 16 6.46 10.93 -13.23
C ILE A 16 7.71 10.68 -14.07
N GLY A 17 7.96 9.43 -14.40
CA GLY A 17 9.13 9.06 -15.19
C GLY A 17 9.18 7.57 -15.51
N ASN A 18 10.37 7.13 -15.80
CA ASN A 18 10.66 5.73 -16.08
C ASN A 18 11.37 5.05 -14.89
N GLU A 19 12.00 3.90 -15.11
CA GLU A 19 12.79 3.13 -14.13
C GLU A 19 13.89 3.96 -13.43
N SER A 20 14.32 5.09 -14.01
CA SER A 20 15.30 5.97 -13.36
C SER A 20 14.82 6.51 -12.00
N LEU A 21 13.51 6.66 -11.79
CA LEU A 21 12.93 7.02 -10.50
C LEU A 21 13.13 5.92 -9.43
N LEU A 22 13.40 4.69 -9.85
CA LEU A 22 13.65 3.55 -8.96
C LEU A 22 15.15 3.32 -8.72
N SER A 23 16.03 4.12 -9.33
CA SER A 23 17.49 3.94 -9.26
C SER A 23 18.07 4.11 -7.85
N SER A 24 17.40 4.81 -6.95
CA SER A 24 17.77 4.95 -5.53
C SER A 24 17.50 3.69 -4.70
N TYR A 25 16.70 2.75 -5.21
CA TYR A 25 16.30 1.52 -4.52
C TYR A 25 17.15 0.31 -4.94
N LYS A 26 18.45 0.49 -5.13
CA LYS A 26 19.41 -0.62 -5.43
C LYS A 26 19.58 -1.56 -4.23
N GLU A 27 19.53 -0.99 -3.04
CA GLU A 27 19.46 -1.72 -1.77
C GLU A 27 18.07 -1.57 -1.16
N SER A 28 17.70 -2.48 -0.26
CA SER A 28 16.39 -2.46 0.38
C SER A 28 16.21 -1.18 1.20
N THR A 29 15.39 -0.27 0.69
CA THR A 29 15.20 1.08 1.24
C THR A 29 13.72 1.37 1.37
N GLN A 30 13.32 2.09 2.42
CA GLN A 30 11.93 2.47 2.61
C GLN A 30 11.44 3.36 1.45
N ALA A 31 10.29 3.06 0.91
CA ALA A 31 9.65 3.81 -0.15
C ALA A 31 9.08 5.12 0.38
N ALA A 32 9.81 6.21 0.40
CA ALA A 32 9.37 7.48 0.99
C ALA A 32 8.08 8.06 0.38
N LEU A 33 7.65 7.56 -0.77
CA LEU A 33 6.50 8.04 -1.55
C LEU A 33 5.56 6.88 -1.90
N TYR A 34 4.25 7.18 -2.05
CA TYR A 34 3.35 6.29 -2.76
C TYR A 34 3.89 6.10 -4.18
N THR A 35 3.99 4.86 -4.63
CA THR A 35 4.62 4.54 -5.91
C THR A 35 3.73 3.61 -6.72
N PHE A 36 3.42 4.00 -7.94
CA PHE A 36 2.82 3.15 -8.95
C PHE A 36 3.86 2.80 -10.00
N ILE A 37 3.98 1.52 -10.35
CA ILE A 37 4.86 1.02 -11.40
C ILE A 37 4.00 0.31 -12.43
N ILE A 38 4.02 0.79 -13.67
CA ILE A 38 3.36 0.15 -14.81
C ILE A 38 4.45 -0.43 -15.72
N THR A 39 4.38 -1.74 -15.94
CA THR A 39 5.16 -2.40 -16.99
C THR A 39 4.43 -2.30 -18.32
N GLN A 40 5.18 -2.10 -19.40
CA GLN A 40 4.63 -2.11 -20.76
C GLN A 40 4.82 -3.51 -21.39
N ASP A 41 5.70 -3.65 -22.33
CA ASP A 41 5.92 -4.90 -23.07
C ASP A 41 6.91 -5.86 -22.40
N THR A 42 7.61 -5.39 -21.38
CA THR A 42 8.65 -6.15 -20.66
C THR A 42 8.25 -6.34 -19.20
N LYS A 43 8.75 -7.41 -18.59
CA LYS A 43 8.58 -7.67 -17.17
C LYS A 43 9.61 -6.92 -16.32
N ALA A 44 9.29 -6.71 -15.06
CA ALA A 44 10.18 -6.15 -14.06
C ALA A 44 10.29 -7.04 -12.82
N GLU A 45 11.37 -6.89 -12.07
CA GLU A 45 11.64 -7.62 -10.83
C GLU A 45 11.90 -6.63 -9.70
N ILE A 46 11.19 -6.81 -8.61
CA ILE A 46 11.30 -5.98 -7.40
C ILE A 46 11.16 -6.86 -6.16
N VAL A 47 11.86 -6.51 -5.10
CA VAL A 47 11.66 -7.13 -3.78
C VAL A 47 10.93 -6.11 -2.90
N VAL A 48 9.83 -6.51 -2.28
CA VAL A 48 9.04 -5.67 -1.36
C VAL A 48 8.95 -6.38 -0.02
N ASP A 49 9.39 -5.74 1.05
CA ASP A 49 9.43 -6.30 2.41
C ASP A 49 10.09 -7.70 2.45
N SER A 50 11.20 -7.87 1.71
CA SER A 50 11.95 -9.13 1.52
C SER A 50 11.23 -10.23 0.72
N ILE A 51 10.08 -9.93 0.11
CA ILE A 51 9.36 -10.85 -0.77
C ILE A 51 9.64 -10.46 -2.23
N PRO A 52 10.18 -11.39 -3.06
CA PRO A 52 10.40 -11.12 -4.47
C PRO A 52 9.08 -11.12 -5.25
N TYR A 53 8.91 -10.14 -6.12
CA TYR A 53 7.79 -10.02 -7.06
C TYR A 53 8.32 -9.92 -8.48
N THR A 54 7.73 -10.71 -9.37
CA THR A 54 7.85 -10.53 -10.82
C THR A 54 6.61 -9.78 -11.29
N ILE A 55 6.81 -8.62 -11.88
CA ILE A 55 5.75 -7.81 -12.47
C ILE A 55 5.72 -8.17 -13.94
N GLU A 56 4.73 -8.94 -14.36
CA GLU A 56 4.59 -9.34 -15.77
C GLU A 56 4.35 -8.13 -16.67
N ALA A 57 4.52 -8.30 -17.98
CA ALA A 57 4.16 -7.25 -18.96
C ALA A 57 2.71 -6.81 -18.79
N ARG A 58 2.44 -5.54 -19.04
CA ARG A 58 1.11 -4.92 -18.88
C ARG A 58 0.52 -5.17 -17.49
N SER A 59 1.26 -4.77 -16.48
CA SER A 59 0.84 -4.90 -15.07
C SER A 59 1.08 -3.59 -14.32
N LEU A 60 0.24 -3.34 -13.33
CA LEU A 60 0.34 -2.22 -12.40
C LEU A 60 0.64 -2.76 -11.00
N LEU A 61 1.74 -2.33 -10.42
CA LEU A 61 2.10 -2.55 -9.02
C LEU A 61 1.87 -1.27 -8.22
N VAL A 62 1.32 -1.42 -7.01
CA VAL A 62 1.05 -0.28 -6.11
C VAL A 62 1.81 -0.45 -4.81
N LEU A 63 2.60 0.56 -4.46
CA LEU A 63 3.44 0.58 -3.26
C LEU A 63 3.10 1.77 -2.37
N THR A 64 3.25 1.58 -1.07
CA THR A 64 3.01 2.60 -0.03
C THR A 64 4.32 3.04 0.62
N PRO A 65 4.38 4.24 1.23
CA PRO A 65 5.59 4.78 1.87
C PRO A 65 6.14 3.94 3.03
N VAL A 66 5.34 3.01 3.57
CA VAL A 66 5.75 2.17 4.71
C VAL A 66 6.49 0.90 4.30
N GLN A 67 6.50 0.56 2.99
CA GLN A 67 7.14 -0.64 2.46
C GLN A 67 8.62 -0.40 2.19
N TYR A 68 9.42 -1.44 2.38
CA TYR A 68 10.82 -1.47 1.96
C TYR A 68 10.93 -2.13 0.60
N ILE A 69 11.59 -1.45 -0.34
CA ILE A 69 11.68 -1.91 -1.72
C ILE A 69 13.15 -2.00 -2.16
N LYS A 70 13.44 -2.98 -3.00
CA LYS A 70 14.68 -3.11 -3.75
C LYS A 70 14.32 -3.39 -5.19
N PHE A 71 14.66 -2.46 -6.07
CA PHE A 71 14.44 -2.62 -7.51
C PHE A 71 15.59 -3.41 -8.11
N SER A 72 15.28 -4.56 -8.70
CA SER A 72 16.29 -5.48 -9.23
C SER A 72 16.49 -5.31 -10.73
N LYS A 73 15.39 -5.29 -11.51
CA LYS A 73 15.44 -5.22 -12.96
C LYS A 73 14.13 -4.74 -13.56
N GLY A 74 14.19 -4.00 -14.63
CA GLY A 74 13.04 -3.57 -15.44
C GLY A 74 13.44 -2.47 -16.39
N GLU A 75 12.82 -2.46 -17.54
CA GLU A 75 13.01 -1.47 -18.61
C GLU A 75 11.66 -1.06 -19.15
N ASN A 76 11.58 0.13 -19.73
CA ASN A 76 10.36 0.66 -20.33
C ASN A 76 9.18 0.71 -19.34
N LEU A 77 9.47 1.19 -18.12
CA LEU A 77 8.48 1.35 -17.08
C LEU A 77 7.88 2.76 -17.09
N VAL A 78 6.63 2.88 -16.66
CA VAL A 78 6.02 4.15 -16.28
C VAL A 78 5.86 4.17 -14.77
N VAL A 79 6.48 5.15 -14.12
CA VAL A 79 6.53 5.25 -12.67
C VAL A 79 5.92 6.58 -12.22
N TYR A 80 4.99 6.51 -11.27
CA TYR A 80 4.43 7.66 -10.57
C TYR A 80 4.81 7.58 -9.11
N GLN A 81 5.28 8.70 -8.56
CA GLN A 81 5.61 8.81 -7.13
C GLN A 81 5.02 10.11 -6.57
N PHE A 82 4.33 10.03 -5.45
CA PHE A 82 3.76 11.20 -4.78
C PHE A 82 3.73 11.04 -3.27
N ASN A 83 3.69 12.17 -2.56
CA ASN A 83 3.53 12.20 -1.10
C ASN A 83 2.09 12.51 -0.69
N GLN A 84 1.81 12.41 0.60
CA GLN A 84 0.50 12.68 1.17
C GLN A 84 0.09 14.15 0.99
N GLU A 85 1.04 15.06 0.99
CA GLU A 85 0.82 16.49 0.81
C GLU A 85 0.34 16.83 -0.62
N PHE A 86 0.74 16.03 -1.61
CA PHE A 86 0.22 16.16 -2.98
C PHE A 86 -1.19 15.58 -3.11
N TYR A 87 -1.41 14.36 -2.61
CA TYR A 87 -2.70 13.69 -2.66
C TYR A 87 -2.92 12.85 -1.39
N CYS A 88 -3.76 13.37 -0.50
CA CYS A 88 -4.08 12.68 0.75
C CYS A 88 -5.10 11.56 0.49
N ILE A 89 -4.61 10.33 0.51
CA ILE A 89 -5.45 9.14 0.31
C ILE A 89 -6.61 9.06 1.33
N LYS A 90 -6.39 9.51 2.56
CA LYS A 90 -7.42 9.46 3.63
C LYS A 90 -8.51 10.50 3.43
N ASP A 91 -8.14 11.73 3.09
CA ASP A 91 -9.09 12.84 2.98
C ASP A 91 -9.98 12.68 1.73
N HIS A 92 -9.42 12.14 0.64
CA HIS A 92 -10.14 11.89 -0.61
C HIS A 92 -10.78 10.49 -0.68
N ASP A 93 -10.71 9.70 0.40
CA ASP A 93 -11.19 8.33 0.38
C ASP A 93 -12.71 8.21 0.18
N GLN A 94 -13.50 9.17 0.67
CA GLN A 94 -14.94 9.21 0.42
C GLN A 94 -15.28 9.37 -1.08
N GLU A 95 -14.42 10.06 -1.83
CA GLU A 95 -14.61 10.29 -3.27
C GLU A 95 -14.11 9.11 -4.10
N VAL A 96 -12.99 8.52 -3.69
CA VAL A 96 -12.23 7.55 -4.49
C VAL A 96 -12.44 6.11 -4.01
N SER A 97 -12.83 5.90 -2.76
CA SER A 97 -13.09 4.58 -2.12
C SER A 97 -11.93 3.59 -2.30
N CYS A 98 -10.70 4.07 -2.23
CA CYS A 98 -9.51 3.28 -2.56
C CYS A 98 -8.61 2.96 -1.38
N ALA A 99 -8.65 3.77 -0.30
CA ALA A 99 -7.64 3.73 0.75
C ALA A 99 -7.50 2.35 1.39
N GLY A 100 -8.59 1.74 1.82
CA GLY A 100 -8.56 0.44 2.48
C GLY A 100 -8.54 -0.77 1.54
N LEU A 101 -8.45 -0.58 0.23
CA LEU A 101 -8.36 -1.66 -0.74
C LEU A 101 -7.05 -1.61 -1.52
N LEU A 102 -6.69 -0.44 -2.06
CA LEU A 102 -5.51 -0.28 -2.89
C LEU A 102 -4.24 -0.04 -2.08
N PHE A 103 -4.33 0.66 -0.95
CA PHE A 103 -3.16 1.11 -0.18
C PHE A 103 -3.01 0.46 1.20
N PHE A 104 -4.11 0.07 1.84
CA PHE A 104 -4.10 -0.44 3.21
C PHE A 104 -4.83 -1.78 3.33
N GLY A 105 -4.44 -2.59 4.33
CA GLY A 105 -5.12 -3.85 4.65
C GLY A 105 -4.78 -5.02 3.74
N ASN A 106 -3.87 -4.88 2.80
CA ASN A 106 -3.42 -5.98 1.96
C ASN A 106 -2.23 -6.70 2.58
N VAL A 107 -2.33 -8.01 2.74
CA VAL A 107 -1.22 -8.87 3.14
C VAL A 107 -0.17 -8.95 2.02
N HIS A 108 -0.61 -8.83 0.77
CA HIS A 108 0.22 -8.83 -0.43
C HIS A 108 0.13 -7.47 -1.13
N VAL A 109 1.20 -7.13 -1.83
CA VAL A 109 1.25 -5.91 -2.64
C VAL A 109 0.24 -6.03 -3.79
N PRO A 110 -0.62 -5.00 -4.01
CA PRO A 110 -1.56 -5.03 -5.13
C PRO A 110 -0.80 -5.08 -6.46
N LEU A 111 -0.97 -6.19 -7.18
CA LEU A 111 -0.42 -6.43 -8.50
C LEU A 111 -1.56 -6.74 -9.47
N ILE A 112 -1.80 -5.83 -10.41
CA ILE A 112 -2.95 -5.84 -11.30
C ILE A 112 -2.45 -6.03 -12.73
N GLY A 113 -2.67 -7.21 -13.32
CA GLY A 113 -2.42 -7.39 -14.76
C GLY A 113 -3.43 -6.56 -15.59
N LEU A 114 -3.04 -5.96 -16.67
CA LEU A 114 -3.88 -5.11 -17.52
C LEU A 114 -4.17 -5.81 -18.85
N SER A 115 -5.42 -5.76 -19.29
CA SER A 115 -5.73 -6.07 -20.69
C SER A 115 -5.14 -5.00 -21.60
N GLU A 116 -5.13 -5.25 -22.90
CA GLU A 116 -4.63 -4.28 -23.90
C GLU A 116 -5.41 -2.96 -23.84
N ASP A 117 -6.73 -3.02 -23.74
CA ASP A 117 -7.60 -1.84 -23.61
C ASP A 117 -7.35 -1.07 -22.30
N GLU A 118 -7.10 -1.79 -21.20
CA GLU A 118 -6.80 -1.19 -19.91
C GLU A 118 -5.42 -0.51 -19.92
N ALA A 119 -4.41 -1.16 -20.49
CA ALA A 119 -3.06 -0.59 -20.67
C ALA A 119 -3.12 0.66 -21.57
N HIS A 120 -3.90 0.62 -22.64
CA HIS A 120 -4.13 1.78 -23.52
C HIS A 120 -4.77 2.96 -22.78
N LYS A 121 -5.74 2.73 -21.90
CA LYS A 121 -6.35 3.78 -21.07
C LYS A 121 -5.33 4.46 -20.14
N PHE A 122 -4.41 3.68 -19.55
CA PHE A 122 -3.32 4.25 -18.75
C PHE A 122 -2.31 5.01 -19.61
N SER A 123 -2.04 4.56 -20.84
CA SER A 123 -1.17 5.29 -21.78
C SER A 123 -1.75 6.67 -22.14
N ILE A 124 -3.03 6.73 -22.50
CA ILE A 124 -3.72 8.01 -22.76
C ILE A 124 -3.65 8.92 -21.52
N LEU A 125 -3.93 8.38 -20.35
CA LEU A 125 -3.88 9.16 -19.11
C LEU A 125 -2.46 9.68 -18.84
N HIS A 126 -1.44 8.89 -19.15
CA HIS A 126 -0.03 9.29 -19.02
C HIS A 126 0.32 10.45 -19.96
N GLU A 127 -0.18 10.44 -21.20
CA GLU A 127 -0.01 11.56 -22.13
C GLU A 127 -0.65 12.84 -21.59
N VAL A 128 -1.87 12.75 -21.06
CA VAL A 128 -2.55 13.91 -20.43
C VAL A 128 -1.76 14.44 -19.22
N PHE A 129 -1.17 13.58 -18.41
CA PHE A 129 -0.28 14.03 -17.34
C PHE A 129 0.95 14.78 -17.89
N ARG A 130 1.56 14.29 -18.94
CA ARG A 130 2.73 14.93 -19.56
C ARG A 130 2.40 16.31 -20.10
N ASP A 131 1.26 16.45 -20.79
CA ASP A 131 0.80 17.75 -21.30
C ASP A 131 0.56 18.72 -20.15
N GLU A 132 -0.05 18.26 -19.05
CA GLU A 132 -0.28 19.10 -17.87
C GLU A 132 1.01 19.53 -17.18
N PHE A 133 2.07 18.73 -17.20
CA PHE A 133 3.39 19.15 -16.67
C PHE A 133 4.03 20.28 -17.47
N GLU A 134 3.70 20.44 -18.75
CA GLU A 134 4.16 21.57 -19.60
C GLU A 134 3.33 22.84 -19.35
N THR A 135 2.11 22.72 -18.83
CA THR A 135 1.24 23.85 -18.46
C THR A 135 1.75 24.48 -17.16
N LYS A 136 1.98 25.79 -17.18
CA LYS A 136 2.48 26.53 -16.00
C LYS A 136 1.55 27.67 -15.67
N ASP A 137 0.47 27.33 -14.97
CA ASP A 137 -0.49 28.31 -14.48
C ASP A 137 -0.86 28.05 -13.01
N SER A 138 -1.73 28.88 -12.47
CA SER A 138 -2.14 28.82 -11.06
C SER A 138 -3.02 27.61 -10.73
N ILE A 139 -3.55 26.88 -11.71
CA ILE A 139 -4.46 25.75 -11.53
C ILE A 139 -3.84 24.41 -11.90
N GLN A 140 -2.59 24.38 -12.36
CA GLN A 140 -1.85 23.16 -12.69
C GLN A 140 -1.88 22.13 -11.54
N ALA A 141 -1.70 22.59 -10.30
CA ALA A 141 -1.72 21.72 -9.13
C ALA A 141 -3.04 20.94 -9.01
N GLU A 142 -4.16 21.64 -9.20
CA GLU A 142 -5.49 21.04 -9.12
C GLU A 142 -5.74 20.07 -10.27
N MET A 143 -5.33 20.40 -11.47
CA MET A 143 -5.44 19.50 -12.62
C MET A 143 -4.63 18.23 -12.41
N LEU A 144 -3.40 18.31 -11.93
CA LEU A 144 -2.57 17.15 -11.62
C LEU A 144 -3.19 16.28 -10.51
N ARG A 145 -3.83 16.88 -9.48
CA ARG A 145 -4.57 16.15 -8.44
C ARG A 145 -5.79 15.44 -9.00
N MET A 146 -6.56 16.08 -9.88
CA MET A 146 -7.73 15.45 -10.56
C MET A 146 -7.30 14.27 -11.45
N LEU A 147 -6.19 14.40 -12.17
CA LEU A 147 -5.63 13.31 -12.98
C LEU A 147 -5.18 12.15 -12.09
N MET A 148 -4.55 12.43 -10.94
CA MET A 148 -4.16 11.41 -9.96
C MET A 148 -5.39 10.73 -9.35
N ALA A 149 -6.44 11.46 -9.01
CA ALA A 149 -7.71 10.89 -8.56
C ALA A 149 -8.28 9.93 -9.60
N ARG A 150 -8.33 10.33 -10.87
CA ARG A 150 -8.76 9.46 -11.98
C ARG A 150 -7.90 8.19 -12.07
N PHE A 151 -6.57 8.32 -11.98
CA PHE A 151 -5.64 7.20 -12.01
C PHE A 151 -5.95 6.19 -10.88
N ILE A 152 -6.10 6.69 -9.66
CA ILE A 152 -6.41 5.88 -8.48
C ILE A 152 -7.78 5.20 -8.61
N ILE A 153 -8.80 5.91 -9.09
CA ILE A 153 -10.15 5.36 -9.31
C ILE A 153 -10.11 4.20 -10.31
N ILE A 154 -9.43 4.37 -11.45
CA ILE A 154 -9.30 3.31 -12.46
C ILE A 154 -8.60 2.10 -11.84
N SER A 155 -7.47 2.30 -11.17
CA SER A 155 -6.70 1.23 -10.52
C SER A 155 -7.53 0.47 -9.47
N THR A 156 -8.32 1.19 -8.66
CA THR A 156 -9.21 0.60 -7.65
C THR A 156 -10.32 -0.24 -8.29
N ARG A 157 -10.92 0.25 -9.37
CA ARG A 157 -11.96 -0.49 -10.11
C ARG A 157 -11.41 -1.79 -10.69
N LEU A 158 -10.20 -1.75 -11.25
CA LEU A 158 -9.54 -2.94 -11.80
C LEU A 158 -9.21 -3.96 -10.71
N LEU A 159 -8.70 -3.52 -9.56
CA LEU A 159 -8.45 -4.39 -8.42
C LEU A 159 -9.74 -5.07 -7.96
N LYS A 160 -10.82 -4.30 -7.76
CA LYS A 160 -12.14 -4.83 -7.37
C LYS A 160 -12.66 -5.87 -8.35
N ALA A 161 -12.57 -5.61 -9.65
CA ALA A 161 -13.03 -6.52 -10.68
C ALA A 161 -12.26 -7.86 -10.68
N LYS A 162 -10.95 -7.82 -10.44
CA LYS A 162 -10.09 -9.01 -10.42
C LYS A 162 -10.23 -9.85 -9.15
N GLU A 163 -10.47 -9.23 -8.02
CA GLU A 163 -10.75 -9.92 -6.76
C GLU A 163 -12.19 -10.48 -6.68
N GLY A 164 -12.98 -10.35 -7.75
CA GLY A 164 -14.35 -10.85 -7.82
C GLY A 164 -15.35 -10.03 -6.99
N PHE A 165 -14.98 -8.82 -6.60
CA PHE A 165 -15.90 -7.87 -5.97
C PHE A 165 -16.86 -7.31 -7.03
N VAL A 166 -17.90 -8.09 -7.38
CA VAL A 166 -18.95 -7.63 -8.29
C VAL A 166 -19.69 -6.45 -7.67
N GLU A 167 -19.76 -5.34 -8.38
CA GLU A 167 -20.60 -4.18 -8.02
C GLU A 167 -22.09 -4.54 -8.11
N THR A 168 -22.61 -5.25 -7.12
CA THR A 168 -24.03 -5.23 -6.85
C THR A 168 -24.29 -4.10 -5.85
N THR A 169 -24.98 -3.06 -6.28
CA THR A 169 -25.57 -1.95 -5.50
C THR A 169 -25.10 -1.87 -4.03
N LYS A 170 -24.19 -0.93 -3.73
CA LYS A 170 -23.64 -0.66 -2.36
C LYS A 170 -23.33 -1.94 -1.60
N ASN A 171 -22.24 -2.60 -1.94
CA ASN A 171 -21.78 -3.74 -1.14
C ASN A 171 -21.25 -3.22 0.22
N THR A 172 -22.20 -2.98 1.14
CA THR A 172 -21.94 -2.47 2.49
C THR A 172 -20.89 -3.28 3.25
N LYS A 173 -20.61 -4.52 2.81
CA LYS A 173 -19.61 -5.39 3.45
C LYS A 173 -18.19 -5.01 3.02
N ILE A 174 -17.97 -4.72 1.75
CA ILE A 174 -16.67 -4.29 1.21
C ILE A 174 -16.36 -2.90 1.76
N GLU A 175 -17.37 -2.03 1.81
CA GLU A 175 -17.19 -0.70 2.39
C GLU A 175 -16.81 -0.79 3.87
N LEU A 176 -17.46 -1.65 4.64
CA LEU A 176 -17.12 -1.87 6.04
C LEU A 176 -15.71 -2.45 6.22
N LEU A 177 -15.26 -3.36 5.33
CA LEU A 177 -13.90 -3.87 5.34
C LEU A 177 -12.88 -2.76 5.02
N ARG A 178 -13.18 -1.93 4.05
CA ARG A 178 -12.34 -0.78 3.67
C ARG A 178 -12.18 0.20 4.83
N GLU A 179 -13.28 0.64 5.43
CA GLU A 179 -13.26 1.54 6.59
C GLU A 179 -12.48 0.93 7.76
N PHE A 180 -12.68 -0.37 8.00
CA PHE A 180 -11.94 -1.10 9.02
C PHE A 180 -10.43 -1.12 8.76
N ASN A 181 -10.00 -1.39 7.52
CA ASN A 181 -8.59 -1.40 7.15
C ASN A 181 -7.93 -0.02 7.32
N ILE A 182 -8.63 1.05 6.96
CA ILE A 182 -8.15 2.43 7.18
C ILE A 182 -7.96 2.70 8.67
N LEU A 183 -8.94 2.29 9.48
CA LEU A 183 -8.88 2.51 10.92
C LEU A 183 -7.77 1.68 11.57
N VAL A 184 -7.58 0.43 11.13
CA VAL A 184 -6.46 -0.42 11.59
C VAL A 184 -5.14 0.23 11.25
N GLU A 185 -4.94 0.74 10.03
CA GLU A 185 -3.70 1.42 9.65
C GLU A 185 -3.42 2.64 10.52
N ALA A 186 -4.44 3.36 10.93
CA ALA A 186 -4.30 4.54 11.78
C ALA A 186 -3.97 4.20 13.24
N GLU A 187 -4.50 3.10 13.78
CA GLU A 187 -4.55 2.87 15.22
C GLU A 187 -3.85 1.60 15.70
N PHE A 188 -3.36 0.71 14.81
CA PHE A 188 -2.83 -0.61 15.20
C PHE A 188 -1.66 -0.57 16.19
N LYS A 189 -0.94 0.56 16.29
CA LYS A 189 0.14 0.76 17.27
C LYS A 189 -0.37 1.09 18.69
N LYS A 190 -1.67 1.36 18.84
CA LYS A 190 -2.28 1.75 20.11
C LYS A 190 -3.36 0.79 20.53
N GLU A 191 -4.13 0.28 19.57
CA GLU A 191 -5.37 -0.47 19.83
C GLU A 191 -5.34 -1.83 19.11
N HIS A 192 -5.52 -2.89 19.89
CA HIS A 192 -5.50 -4.26 19.41
C HIS A 192 -6.85 -4.97 19.55
N SER A 193 -7.83 -4.35 20.20
CA SER A 193 -9.11 -4.97 20.47
C SER A 193 -10.13 -4.75 19.36
N VAL A 194 -10.81 -5.80 18.93
CA VAL A 194 -11.89 -5.70 17.93
C VAL A 194 -13.01 -4.77 18.40
N SER A 195 -13.25 -4.69 19.72
CA SER A 195 -14.29 -3.84 20.30
C SER A 195 -14.04 -2.36 19.99
N TYR A 196 -12.81 -1.89 20.16
CA TYR A 196 -12.43 -0.51 19.83
C TYR A 196 -12.81 -0.13 18.39
N TYR A 197 -12.41 -0.98 17.43
CA TYR A 197 -12.69 -0.73 16.02
C TYR A 197 -14.18 -0.83 15.70
N ALA A 198 -14.87 -1.75 16.35
CA ALA A 198 -16.33 -1.89 16.20
C ALA A 198 -17.06 -0.62 16.67
N ASP A 199 -16.69 -0.10 17.84
CA ASP A 199 -17.28 1.12 18.40
C ASP A 199 -17.03 2.33 17.49
N LYS A 200 -15.82 2.49 16.97
CA LYS A 200 -15.48 3.55 16.00
C LYS A 200 -16.29 3.48 14.71
N LEU A 201 -16.65 2.28 14.27
CA LEU A 201 -17.45 2.04 13.07
C LEU A 201 -18.96 1.96 13.35
N PHE A 202 -19.38 2.26 14.59
CA PHE A 202 -20.78 2.17 15.01
C PHE A 202 -21.40 0.80 14.72
N LYS A 203 -20.64 -0.27 14.96
CA LYS A 203 -21.03 -1.67 14.79
C LYS A 203 -20.76 -2.47 16.05
N SER A 204 -21.41 -3.63 16.18
CA SER A 204 -21.03 -4.60 17.22
C SER A 204 -19.84 -5.47 16.74
N PRO A 205 -18.97 -5.98 17.65
CA PRO A 205 -17.93 -6.95 17.29
C PRO A 205 -18.49 -8.17 16.55
N LYS A 206 -19.69 -8.62 16.92
CA LYS A 206 -20.40 -9.72 16.27
C LYS A 206 -20.76 -9.38 14.81
N THR A 207 -21.20 -8.15 14.55
CA THR A 207 -21.50 -7.67 13.19
C THR A 207 -20.26 -7.67 12.33
N LEU A 208 -19.12 -7.16 12.83
CA LEU A 208 -17.86 -7.20 12.12
C LEU A 208 -17.43 -8.64 11.80
N SER A 209 -17.43 -9.53 12.81
CA SER A 209 -17.05 -10.94 12.64
C SER A 209 -17.92 -11.67 11.62
N ASN A 210 -19.25 -11.46 11.66
CA ASN A 210 -20.20 -12.06 10.72
C ASN A 210 -20.04 -11.52 9.29
N THR A 211 -19.66 -10.26 9.17
CA THR A 211 -19.43 -9.65 7.85
C THR A 211 -18.13 -10.16 7.24
N PHE A 212 -17.04 -10.19 8.02
CA PHE A 212 -15.72 -10.52 7.53
C PHE A 212 -15.53 -12.03 7.31
N SER A 213 -16.25 -12.88 8.06
CA SER A 213 -16.25 -14.33 7.78
C SER A 213 -16.77 -14.67 6.38
N LYS A 214 -17.67 -13.84 5.82
CA LYS A 214 -18.14 -13.98 4.43
C LYS A 214 -17.10 -13.52 3.39
N LEU A 215 -16.04 -12.87 3.84
CA LEU A 215 -14.88 -12.45 3.05
C LEU A 215 -13.64 -13.32 3.37
N ASN A 216 -13.85 -14.49 3.98
CA ASN A 216 -12.79 -15.44 4.38
C ASN A 216 -11.71 -14.85 5.28
N THR A 217 -12.07 -13.86 6.12
CA THR A 217 -11.15 -13.24 7.09
C THR A 217 -11.88 -12.95 8.41
N SER A 218 -11.18 -12.38 9.38
CA SER A 218 -11.77 -11.89 10.62
C SER A 218 -11.16 -10.55 11.03
N PRO A 219 -11.89 -9.71 11.77
CA PRO A 219 -11.36 -8.43 12.26
C PRO A 219 -10.06 -8.59 13.05
N LEU A 220 -9.98 -9.58 13.92
CA LEU A 220 -8.81 -9.84 14.73
C LEU A 220 -7.61 -10.28 13.87
N GLN A 221 -7.84 -11.08 12.82
CA GLN A 221 -6.79 -11.49 11.91
C GLN A 221 -6.18 -10.30 11.18
N ILE A 222 -6.99 -9.38 10.68
CA ILE A 222 -6.53 -8.16 10.00
C ILE A 222 -5.66 -7.31 10.93
N ILE A 223 -6.07 -7.10 12.17
CA ILE A 223 -5.28 -6.37 13.17
C ILE A 223 -3.94 -7.08 13.40
N HIS A 224 -3.96 -8.38 13.62
CA HIS A 224 -2.76 -9.19 13.87
C HIS A 224 -1.81 -9.18 12.68
N ASP A 225 -2.33 -9.34 11.45
CA ASP A 225 -1.52 -9.33 10.23
C ASP A 225 -0.79 -8.00 10.07
N ARG A 226 -1.47 -6.87 10.36
CA ARG A 226 -0.86 -5.55 10.29
C ARG A 226 0.25 -5.36 11.33
N ILE A 227 0.02 -5.81 12.56
CA ILE A 227 1.03 -5.78 13.65
C ILE A 227 2.23 -6.63 13.27
N ILE A 228 2.01 -7.84 12.79
CA ILE A 228 3.09 -8.78 12.41
C ILE A 228 3.90 -8.24 11.22
N LEU A 229 3.25 -7.62 10.24
CA LEU A 229 3.93 -6.98 9.13
C LEU A 229 4.88 -5.88 9.61
N GLU A 230 4.42 -5.01 10.51
CA GLU A 230 5.26 -3.96 11.08
C GLU A 230 6.41 -4.54 11.91
N ALA A 231 6.13 -5.53 12.76
CA ALA A 231 7.16 -6.18 13.55
C ALA A 231 8.23 -6.84 12.68
N LYS A 232 7.86 -7.49 11.56
CA LYS A 232 8.81 -8.04 10.58
C LYS A 232 9.69 -6.94 9.98
N ARG A 233 9.10 -5.83 9.53
CA ARG A 233 9.84 -4.68 8.99
C ARG A 233 10.86 -4.16 9.99
N LEU A 234 10.44 -3.91 11.22
CA LEU A 234 11.34 -3.42 12.28
C LEU A 234 12.47 -4.42 12.60
N LEU A 235 12.19 -5.73 12.61
CA LEU A 235 13.20 -6.77 12.81
C LEU A 235 14.22 -6.83 11.68
N ILE A 236 13.79 -6.64 10.43
CA ILE A 236 14.63 -6.74 9.24
C ILE A 236 15.48 -5.47 9.05
N TYR A 237 14.87 -4.31 9.19
CA TYR A 237 15.43 -3.04 8.71
C TYR A 237 15.93 -2.13 9.83
N THR A 238 15.88 -2.56 11.10
CA THR A 238 16.38 -1.79 12.24
C THR A 238 17.20 -2.66 13.20
N ASP A 239 18.03 -2.00 14.03
CA ASP A 239 18.76 -2.67 15.09
C ASP A 239 17.96 -2.89 16.36
N LYS A 240 16.68 -2.51 16.38
CA LYS A 240 15.81 -2.63 17.55
C LYS A 240 15.73 -4.07 18.04
N THR A 241 15.68 -4.20 19.36
CA THR A 241 15.44 -5.47 20.05
C THR A 241 13.98 -5.89 19.94
N ALA A 242 13.69 -7.17 20.11
CA ALA A 242 12.31 -7.67 20.12
C ALA A 242 11.44 -6.99 21.20
N LYS A 243 12.05 -6.55 22.31
CA LYS A 243 11.37 -5.82 23.39
C LYS A 243 10.99 -4.41 22.96
N GLU A 244 11.91 -3.67 22.35
CA GLU A 244 11.64 -2.32 21.83
C GLU A 244 10.58 -2.35 20.73
N ILE A 245 10.63 -3.36 19.85
CA ILE A 245 9.64 -3.56 18.80
C ILE A 245 8.26 -3.84 19.40
N ALA A 246 8.17 -4.66 20.47
CA ALA A 246 6.92 -4.91 21.14
C ALA A 246 6.26 -3.62 21.64
N TYR A 247 7.01 -2.76 22.27
CA TYR A 247 6.50 -1.45 22.74
C TYR A 247 6.09 -0.55 21.56
N GLU A 248 6.86 -0.55 20.47
CA GLU A 248 6.58 0.29 19.29
C GLU A 248 5.31 -0.13 18.56
N VAL A 249 5.00 -1.41 18.56
CA VAL A 249 3.75 -1.93 17.98
C VAL A 249 2.59 -2.02 19.00
N GLY A 250 2.75 -1.40 20.17
CA GLY A 250 1.66 -1.17 21.14
C GLY A 250 1.46 -2.25 22.19
N PHE A 251 2.42 -3.17 22.41
CA PHE A 251 2.33 -4.14 23.51
C PHE A 251 3.03 -3.62 24.75
N GLU A 252 2.35 -3.67 25.90
CA GLU A 252 2.96 -3.37 27.20
C GLU A 252 3.93 -4.46 27.66
N ASP A 253 3.75 -5.71 27.21
CA ASP A 253 4.61 -6.85 27.52
C ASP A 253 5.09 -7.52 26.22
N ALA A 254 6.41 -7.61 26.08
CA ALA A 254 7.07 -8.22 24.93
C ALA A 254 6.70 -9.72 24.72
N SER A 255 6.25 -10.40 25.76
CA SER A 255 5.79 -11.80 25.67
C SER A 255 4.53 -11.93 24.84
N HIS A 256 3.67 -10.92 24.80
CA HIS A 256 2.46 -10.91 23.99
C HIS A 256 2.81 -10.83 22.50
N LEU A 257 3.69 -9.92 22.09
CA LEU A 257 4.19 -9.91 20.72
C LEU A 257 4.87 -11.22 20.35
N SER A 258 5.71 -11.78 21.24
CA SER A 258 6.45 -13.02 20.96
C SER A 258 5.50 -14.19 20.68
N ARG A 259 4.43 -14.35 21.47
CA ARG A 259 3.39 -15.37 21.24
C ARG A 259 2.64 -15.14 19.94
N LEU A 260 2.22 -13.90 19.68
CA LEU A 260 1.51 -13.55 18.46
C LEU A 260 2.39 -13.80 17.23
N PHE A 261 3.65 -13.35 17.28
CA PHE A 261 4.62 -13.48 16.20
C PHE A 261 4.91 -14.96 15.90
N LYS A 262 5.17 -15.77 16.94
CA LYS A 262 5.41 -17.20 16.79
C LYS A 262 4.21 -17.95 16.20
N LYS A 263 2.99 -17.59 16.62
CA LYS A 263 1.76 -18.16 16.07
C LYS A 263 1.62 -17.91 14.56
N ASN A 264 2.01 -16.73 14.09
CA ASN A 264 1.82 -16.31 12.69
C ASN A 264 3.03 -16.61 11.77
N THR A 265 4.23 -16.81 12.35
CA THR A 265 5.47 -16.98 11.57
C THR A 265 6.20 -18.29 11.84
N SER A 266 5.76 -19.06 12.83
CA SER A 266 6.42 -20.27 13.39
C SER A 266 7.74 -20.00 14.13
N PHE A 267 8.24 -18.75 14.15
CA PHE A 267 9.48 -18.34 14.81
C PHE A 267 9.22 -17.31 15.90
N SER A 268 10.08 -17.28 16.94
CA SER A 268 10.10 -16.12 17.82
C SER A 268 10.69 -14.91 17.08
N PRO A 269 10.40 -13.64 17.50
CA PRO A 269 11.02 -12.46 16.89
C PRO A 269 12.56 -12.54 16.88
N SER A 270 13.16 -13.04 17.95
CA SER A 270 14.62 -13.17 18.07
C SER A 270 15.18 -14.25 17.12
N ASP A 271 14.50 -15.37 16.98
CA ASP A 271 14.92 -16.44 16.05
C ASP A 271 14.74 -16.00 14.61
N PHE A 272 13.66 -15.28 14.30
CA PHE A 272 13.43 -14.70 12.98
C PHE A 272 14.57 -13.74 12.60
N LYS A 273 14.97 -12.84 13.52
CA LYS A 273 16.11 -11.92 13.30
C LYS A 273 17.45 -12.65 13.12
N LYS A 274 17.67 -13.76 13.82
CA LYS A 274 18.89 -14.59 13.66
C LYS A 274 18.95 -15.26 12.30
N GLN A 275 17.84 -15.83 11.82
CA GLN A 275 17.79 -16.47 10.48
C GLN A 275 18.12 -15.48 9.37
N LEU A 276 17.65 -14.24 9.45
CA LEU A 276 17.97 -13.20 8.45
C LEU A 276 19.50 -12.96 8.36
N LYS A 277 20.21 -12.99 9.51
CA LYS A 277 21.68 -12.78 9.54
C LYS A 277 22.47 -13.99 9.00
N THR A 278 21.85 -15.15 8.91
CA THR A 278 22.51 -16.38 8.43
C THR A 278 22.30 -16.59 6.91
N THR A 279 21.35 -15.88 6.32
CA THR A 279 20.97 -16.01 4.90
C THR A 279 21.58 -14.89 4.02
N VAL A 280 22.27 -13.93 4.61
CA VAL A 280 23.11 -12.91 3.96
C VAL A 280 24.57 -13.29 4.10
#